data_302a887f29112e1dfd2f838097931254
#
_entry.id   302a887f29112e1dfd2f838097931254
#
_cell.length_a   1.000
_cell.length_b   1.000
_cell.length_c   1.000
_cell.angle_alpha   90.00
_cell.angle_beta   90.00
_cell.angle_gamma   90.00
#
_symmetry.space_group_name_H-M   'P 1'
#
loop_
_entity.id
_entity.type
_entity.pdbx_description
1 polymer ?
#
loop_
_entity_poly.entity_id
_entity_poly.type
_entity_poly.pdbx_seq_one_letter_code
_entity_poly.pdbx_strand_id
1 'polypeptide(L)'
;MAQKTQRIVAVCHVLRYAPYFIELRDYIQSGKIGELVSISHFEPIEHVHMSHSFVRGNWHNSKETTPIILAKSCHDMDIMRWIIGESCNKVSAFGSLKWFHEGNKPEGATPRCIDGCAIESTCPYSALKVYHRDRDWTYVFDLPDDREKHGDAILEYLRTTNYGRCVYQMDNDQPDHYVANLLFDKDITASFSMEAFTSYHGRRTRVMGSHGDIVGDMRSFEHTDFLTGEKTQWSMNSDGHGGGDWRLVTDWLKAVATRDASLLSSTIEASVESHLMAFAAERSRLGGTVEAV
;
A
#
# COMPACT_ATOMS: atom_id res chain seq x y z
N MET A 1 -25.86 6.24 7.81
CA MET A 1 -26.67 6.35 6.57
C MET A 1 -27.00 4.96 6.03
N ALA A 2 -26.01 4.11 5.74
CA ALA A 2 -26.20 2.75 5.20
C ALA A 2 -27.21 1.90 6.02
N GLN A 3 -27.04 1.82 7.33
CA GLN A 3 -27.98 1.13 8.23
C GLN A 3 -29.41 1.66 8.14
N LYS A 4 -29.59 3.02 8.09
CA LYS A 4 -30.90 3.63 7.98
C LYS A 4 -31.60 3.35 6.64
N THR A 5 -30.83 3.17 5.59
CA THR A 5 -31.37 2.92 4.23
C THR A 5 -31.35 1.44 3.85
N GLN A 6 -30.83 0.56 4.73
CA GLN A 6 -30.66 -0.88 4.49
C GLN A 6 -29.91 -1.18 3.16
N ARG A 7 -28.95 -0.31 2.81
CA ARG A 7 -28.13 -0.50 1.62
C ARG A 7 -26.88 -1.30 1.95
N ILE A 8 -26.55 -2.22 1.08
CA ILE A 8 -25.30 -2.97 1.13
C ILE A 8 -24.18 -2.07 0.61
N VAL A 9 -23.19 -1.83 1.45
CA VAL A 9 -22.01 -1.01 1.13
C VAL A 9 -20.77 -1.82 1.46
N ALA A 10 -19.86 -1.94 0.48
CA ALA A 10 -18.53 -2.51 0.66
C ALA A 10 -17.50 -1.41 0.49
N VAL A 11 -16.42 -1.49 1.25
CA VAL A 11 -15.22 -0.68 1.04
C VAL A 11 -14.23 -1.49 0.23
N CYS A 12 -13.55 -0.86 -0.73
CA CYS A 12 -12.66 -1.55 -1.67
C CYS A 12 -11.31 -1.94 -1.01
N HIS A 13 -11.36 -2.68 0.11
CA HIS A 13 -10.18 -3.33 0.70
C HIS A 13 -9.86 -4.61 -0.07
N VAL A 14 -9.38 -4.44 -1.28
CA VAL A 14 -9.19 -5.50 -2.29
C VAL A 14 -8.30 -6.65 -1.83
N LEU A 15 -7.33 -6.39 -0.94
CA LEU A 15 -6.43 -7.43 -0.43
C LEU A 15 -7.14 -8.52 0.35
N ARG A 16 -8.27 -8.22 1.01
CA ARG A 16 -9.09 -9.25 1.68
C ARG A 16 -9.68 -10.27 0.71
N TYR A 17 -9.76 -9.93 -0.57
CA TYR A 17 -10.29 -10.78 -1.64
C TYR A 17 -9.18 -11.45 -2.46
N ALA A 18 -7.92 -11.10 -2.20
CA ALA A 18 -6.79 -11.74 -2.84
C ALA A 18 -6.58 -13.17 -2.29
N PRO A 19 -6.51 -14.20 -3.15
CA PRO A 19 -6.35 -15.59 -2.73
C PRO A 19 -5.20 -15.82 -1.76
N TYR A 20 -4.08 -15.12 -1.94
CA TYR A 20 -2.94 -15.19 -1.02
C TYR A 20 -3.33 -14.85 0.42
N PHE A 21 -4.00 -13.72 0.64
CA PHE A 21 -4.36 -13.30 1.98
C PHE A 21 -5.50 -14.12 2.59
N ILE A 22 -6.42 -14.61 1.75
CA ILE A 22 -7.47 -15.55 2.19
C ILE A 22 -6.81 -16.82 2.72
N GLU A 23 -5.94 -17.43 1.93
CA GLU A 23 -5.27 -18.68 2.30
C GLU A 23 -4.36 -18.48 3.52
N LEU A 24 -3.60 -17.39 3.56
CA LEU A 24 -2.75 -17.06 4.72
C LEU A 24 -3.56 -16.96 6.01
N ARG A 25 -4.70 -16.26 5.97
CA ARG A 25 -5.60 -16.11 7.11
C ARG A 25 -6.20 -17.45 7.52
N ASP A 26 -6.71 -18.22 6.57
CA ASP A 26 -7.30 -19.54 6.83
C ASP A 26 -6.26 -20.51 7.40
N TYR A 27 -5.02 -20.43 6.91
CA TYR A 27 -3.90 -21.21 7.43
C TYR A 27 -3.58 -20.85 8.89
N ILE A 28 -3.54 -19.57 9.24
CA ILE A 28 -3.35 -19.11 10.62
C ILE A 28 -4.51 -19.60 11.51
N GLN A 29 -5.74 -19.43 11.05
CA GLN A 29 -6.94 -19.84 11.80
C GLN A 29 -7.10 -21.34 11.94
N SER A 30 -6.43 -22.14 11.10
CA SER A 30 -6.41 -23.61 11.25
C SER A 30 -5.67 -24.12 12.49
N GLY A 31 -4.97 -23.22 13.21
CA GLY A 31 -4.21 -23.55 14.42
C GLY A 31 -2.86 -24.21 14.18
N LYS A 32 -2.43 -24.37 12.94
CA LYS A 32 -1.14 -25.01 12.59
C LYS A 32 0.09 -24.26 13.13
N ILE A 33 -0.02 -22.94 13.31
CA ILE A 33 1.03 -22.14 13.92
C ILE A 33 0.91 -22.01 15.46
N GLY A 34 -0.08 -22.67 16.07
CA GLY A 34 -0.47 -22.43 17.45
C GLY A 34 -1.19 -21.10 17.64
N GLU A 35 -0.97 -20.42 18.78
CA GLU A 35 -1.51 -19.08 19.02
C GLU A 35 -0.72 -18.04 18.23
N LEU A 36 -1.41 -17.10 17.61
CA LEU A 36 -0.78 -15.96 16.95
C LEU A 36 -0.14 -15.03 17.98
N VAL A 37 1.14 -14.77 17.86
CA VAL A 37 1.93 -13.94 18.79
C VAL A 37 2.21 -12.57 18.16
N SER A 38 2.70 -12.55 16.94
CA SER A 38 3.02 -11.28 16.27
C SER A 38 3.04 -11.37 14.75
N ILE A 39 2.93 -10.18 14.10
CA ILE A 39 3.06 -10.03 12.64
C ILE A 39 4.10 -8.95 12.34
N SER A 40 4.94 -9.19 11.35
CA SER A 40 5.77 -8.16 10.71
C SER A 40 5.34 -8.00 9.25
N HIS A 41 4.91 -6.79 8.87
CA HIS A 41 4.36 -6.49 7.56
C HIS A 41 5.13 -5.35 6.90
N PHE A 42 5.54 -5.53 5.68
CA PHE A 42 6.35 -4.59 4.91
C PHE A 42 5.69 -4.26 3.57
N GLU A 43 5.48 -2.99 3.30
CA GLU A 43 5.02 -2.45 2.01
C GLU A 43 6.18 -1.79 1.27
N PRO A 44 6.81 -2.46 0.30
CA PRO A 44 7.78 -1.87 -0.60
C PRO A 44 7.03 -1.12 -1.70
N ILE A 45 6.86 0.20 -1.56
CA ILE A 45 6.15 1.01 -2.57
C ILE A 45 6.90 0.97 -3.91
N GLU A 46 8.24 0.98 -3.85
CA GLU A 46 9.15 1.08 -4.99
C GLU A 46 9.34 2.55 -5.42
N HIS A 47 10.55 2.87 -5.83
CA HIS A 47 11.00 4.24 -6.05
C HIS A 47 10.30 4.97 -7.21
N VAL A 48 9.93 4.25 -8.28
CA VAL A 48 9.18 4.85 -9.40
C VAL A 48 7.73 5.10 -8.98
N HIS A 49 7.08 4.13 -8.33
CA HIS A 49 5.73 4.28 -7.83
C HIS A 49 5.61 5.44 -6.84
N MET A 50 6.54 5.55 -5.88
CA MET A 50 6.57 6.68 -4.95
C MET A 50 6.69 8.02 -5.69
N SER A 51 7.67 8.14 -6.60
CA SER A 51 7.90 9.37 -7.35
C SER A 51 6.75 9.74 -8.28
N HIS A 52 6.04 8.73 -8.81
CA HIS A 52 4.86 8.91 -9.66
C HIS A 52 3.64 9.35 -8.86
N SER A 53 3.22 8.57 -7.87
CA SER A 53 1.92 8.74 -7.20
C SER A 53 1.95 9.74 -6.05
N PHE A 54 3.01 9.72 -5.23
CA PHE A 54 3.08 10.41 -3.95
C PHE A 54 4.04 11.59 -3.93
N VAL A 55 4.78 11.83 -5.02
CA VAL A 55 5.58 13.04 -5.21
C VAL A 55 5.01 13.91 -6.31
N ARG A 56 4.68 13.37 -7.49
CA ARG A 56 4.15 14.14 -8.64
C ARG A 56 2.64 14.05 -8.80
N GLY A 57 2.08 12.89 -8.48
CA GLY A 57 0.68 12.56 -8.74
C GLY A 57 -0.30 13.16 -7.74
N ASN A 58 -1.56 12.74 -7.86
CA ASN A 58 -2.68 13.31 -7.10
C ASN A 58 -2.55 13.17 -5.58
N TRP A 59 -1.73 12.24 -5.08
CA TRP A 59 -1.56 11.96 -3.66
C TRP A 59 -0.35 12.68 -3.06
N HIS A 60 0.26 13.65 -3.76
CA HIS A 60 1.50 14.28 -3.34
C HIS A 60 1.37 15.14 -2.08
N ASN A 61 0.21 15.73 -1.82
CA ASN A 61 0.01 16.64 -0.70
C ASN A 61 -1.13 16.17 0.23
N SER A 62 -0.80 15.94 1.49
CA SER A 62 -1.73 15.41 2.49
C SER A 62 -2.87 16.37 2.84
N LYS A 63 -2.67 17.68 2.66
CA LYS A 63 -3.68 18.72 2.94
C LYS A 63 -4.71 18.82 1.82
N GLU A 64 -4.33 18.47 0.61
CA GLU A 64 -5.22 18.48 -0.56
C GLU A 64 -5.95 17.14 -0.72
N THR A 65 -5.37 16.07 -0.18
CA THR A 65 -5.90 14.72 -0.29
C THR A 65 -5.98 14.06 1.09
N THR A 66 -5.02 13.20 1.44
CA THR A 66 -4.94 12.51 2.73
C THR A 66 -3.49 12.02 2.97
N PRO A 67 -3.05 11.82 4.22
CA PRO A 67 -1.74 11.25 4.50
C PRO A 67 -1.53 9.88 3.84
N ILE A 68 -0.28 9.58 3.47
CA ILE A 68 0.07 8.35 2.75
C ILE A 68 -0.33 7.07 3.48
N ILE A 69 -0.35 7.10 4.82
CA ILE A 69 -0.82 5.98 5.64
C ILE A 69 -2.28 5.62 5.35
N LEU A 70 -3.08 6.59 4.90
CA LEU A 70 -4.46 6.41 4.44
C LEU A 70 -4.53 6.24 2.92
N ALA A 71 -3.79 7.04 2.16
CA ALA A 71 -3.84 7.00 0.68
C ALA A 71 -3.30 5.69 0.10
N LYS A 72 -2.31 5.07 0.75
CA LYS A 72 -1.64 3.85 0.30
C LYS A 72 -1.79 2.71 1.31
N SER A 73 -1.41 2.95 2.55
CA SER A 73 -1.27 1.89 3.55
C SER A 73 -2.56 1.60 4.33
N CYS A 74 -3.70 2.20 3.94
CA CYS A 74 -5.01 1.75 4.41
C CYS A 74 -5.22 0.25 4.13
N HIS A 75 -4.73 -0.25 3.01
CA HIS A 75 -4.75 -1.67 2.69
C HIS A 75 -3.92 -2.52 3.68
N ASP A 76 -2.79 -1.98 4.14
CA ASP A 76 -1.87 -2.68 5.04
C ASP A 76 -2.42 -2.71 6.47
N MET A 77 -2.96 -1.58 6.95
CA MET A 77 -3.65 -1.53 8.24
C MET A 77 -4.85 -2.48 8.25
N ASP A 78 -5.60 -2.49 7.17
CA ASP A 78 -6.77 -3.33 7.01
C ASP A 78 -6.43 -4.83 6.98
N ILE A 79 -5.43 -5.22 6.21
CA ILE A 79 -5.05 -6.63 6.08
C ILE A 79 -4.47 -7.18 7.39
N MET A 80 -3.67 -6.40 8.11
CA MET A 80 -3.17 -6.80 9.43
C MET A 80 -4.32 -7.00 10.41
N ARG A 81 -5.24 -6.04 10.51
CA ARG A 81 -6.43 -6.15 11.35
C ARG A 81 -7.27 -7.38 11.01
N TRP A 82 -7.47 -7.65 9.73
CA TRP A 82 -8.27 -8.76 9.25
C TRP A 82 -7.62 -10.13 9.51
N ILE A 83 -6.31 -10.25 9.33
CA ILE A 83 -5.56 -11.48 9.61
C ILE A 83 -5.52 -11.77 11.12
N ILE A 84 -5.24 -10.76 11.93
CA ILE A 84 -5.14 -10.88 13.39
C ILE A 84 -6.52 -11.22 13.97
N GLY A 85 -7.59 -10.60 13.50
CA GLY A 85 -8.94 -10.84 13.96
C GLY A 85 -9.30 -10.17 15.30
N GLU A 86 -8.37 -9.42 15.93
CA GLU A 86 -8.52 -8.74 17.21
C GLU A 86 -8.48 -7.23 17.03
N SER A 87 -9.08 -6.46 17.95
CA SER A 87 -9.07 -4.99 17.93
C SER A 87 -7.70 -4.43 18.25
N CYS A 88 -7.32 -3.35 17.56
CA CYS A 88 -6.09 -2.63 17.84
C CYS A 88 -6.31 -1.61 18.97
N ASN A 89 -5.45 -1.61 19.97
CA ASN A 89 -5.57 -0.75 21.14
C ASN A 89 -4.66 0.47 21.10
N LYS A 90 -3.42 0.29 20.59
CA LYS A 90 -2.39 1.33 20.61
C LYS A 90 -1.53 1.28 19.35
N VAL A 91 -1.08 2.46 18.92
CA VAL A 91 -0.15 2.64 17.81
C VAL A 91 0.94 3.61 18.19
N SER A 92 2.19 3.28 17.81
CA SER A 92 3.35 4.18 17.84
C SER A 92 3.98 4.22 16.47
N ALA A 93 4.16 5.42 15.87
CA ALA A 93 4.62 5.54 14.49
C ALA A 93 5.65 6.66 14.30
N PHE A 94 6.56 6.45 13.35
CA PHE A 94 7.57 7.41 12.91
C PHE A 94 7.65 7.39 11.37
N GLY A 95 7.99 8.53 10.78
CA GLY A 95 8.17 8.69 9.36
C GLY A 95 8.31 10.16 8.98
N SER A 96 8.99 10.45 7.91
CA SER A 96 9.20 11.83 7.45
C SER A 96 9.42 11.88 5.94
N LEU A 97 9.35 13.09 5.39
CA LEU A 97 9.83 13.36 4.04
C LEU A 97 11.34 13.59 4.10
N LYS A 98 12.11 12.54 3.84
CA LYS A 98 13.57 12.52 3.99
C LYS A 98 14.31 12.91 2.72
N TRP A 99 13.77 12.53 1.57
CA TRP A 99 14.50 12.60 0.30
C TRP A 99 13.91 13.56 -0.72
N PHE A 100 12.62 13.51 -0.99
CA PHE A 100 11.97 14.25 -2.07
C PHE A 100 11.65 15.69 -1.69
N HIS A 101 12.68 16.51 -1.43
CA HIS A 101 12.56 17.93 -1.07
C HIS A 101 13.74 18.74 -1.61
N GLU A 102 13.60 20.07 -1.65
CA GLU A 102 14.56 21.04 -2.22
C GLU A 102 15.98 20.87 -1.66
N GLY A 103 16.13 20.55 -0.37
CA GLY A 103 17.43 20.39 0.27
C GLY A 103 18.31 19.25 -0.30
N ASN A 104 17.70 18.32 -1.01
CA ASN A 104 18.40 17.20 -1.66
C ASN A 104 18.48 17.38 -3.19
N LYS A 105 18.10 18.55 -3.71
CA LYS A 105 18.16 18.81 -5.14
C LYS A 105 19.61 18.80 -5.63
N PRO A 106 19.98 17.92 -6.58
CA PRO A 106 21.32 17.91 -7.16
C PRO A 106 21.60 19.19 -7.94
N GLU A 107 22.88 19.61 -7.95
CA GLU A 107 23.34 20.69 -8.81
C GLU A 107 23.05 20.38 -10.29
N GLY A 108 22.59 21.37 -11.04
CA GLY A 108 22.20 21.21 -12.45
C GLY A 108 20.80 20.63 -12.67
N ALA A 109 20.06 20.33 -11.61
CA ALA A 109 18.66 19.94 -11.74
C ALA A 109 17.78 21.13 -12.08
N THR A 110 16.98 21.02 -13.15
CA THR A 110 16.02 22.01 -13.61
C THR A 110 14.66 21.82 -12.94
N PRO A 111 13.74 22.82 -12.97
CA PRO A 111 12.39 22.67 -12.43
C PRO A 111 11.58 21.55 -13.09
N ARG A 112 11.85 21.26 -14.35
CA ARG A 112 11.24 20.14 -15.10
C ARG A 112 12.30 19.28 -15.75
N CYS A 113 12.09 17.97 -15.82
CA CYS A 113 13.03 17.04 -16.42
C CYS A 113 13.31 17.32 -17.91
N ILE A 114 12.34 17.93 -18.63
CA ILE A 114 12.44 18.25 -20.06
C ILE A 114 13.19 19.56 -20.37
N ASP A 115 13.53 20.36 -19.36
CA ASP A 115 14.14 21.68 -19.55
C ASP A 115 15.67 21.62 -19.61
N GLY A 116 16.23 20.56 -20.15
CA GLY A 116 17.67 20.41 -20.27
C GLY A 116 18.37 20.10 -18.94
N CYS A 117 17.76 19.28 -18.10
CA CYS A 117 18.28 18.87 -16.80
C CYS A 117 19.64 18.17 -16.96
N ALA A 118 20.71 18.75 -16.40
CA ALA A 118 22.07 18.21 -16.55
C ALA A 118 22.28 16.83 -15.94
N ILE A 119 21.45 16.46 -14.96
CA ILE A 119 21.51 15.15 -14.28
C ILE A 119 20.48 14.14 -14.80
N GLU A 120 19.77 14.46 -15.88
CA GLU A 120 18.63 13.65 -16.35
C GLU A 120 19.03 12.19 -16.58
N SER A 121 20.17 11.95 -17.19
CA SER A 121 20.67 10.61 -17.56
C SER A 121 21.05 9.73 -16.35
N THR A 122 21.30 10.33 -15.20
CA THR A 122 21.72 9.65 -13.97
C THR A 122 20.66 9.69 -12.88
N CYS A 123 19.56 10.43 -13.10
CA CYS A 123 18.48 10.56 -12.13
C CYS A 123 17.56 9.33 -12.17
N PRO A 124 17.44 8.56 -11.07
CA PRO A 124 16.56 7.39 -11.04
C PRO A 124 15.07 7.76 -11.12
N TYR A 125 14.74 9.03 -10.89
CA TYR A 125 13.38 9.58 -10.90
C TYR A 125 13.07 10.40 -12.15
N SER A 126 13.89 10.31 -13.21
CA SER A 126 13.69 11.09 -14.43
C SER A 126 12.31 10.84 -15.02
N ALA A 127 11.52 11.92 -15.18
CA ALA A 127 10.22 11.85 -15.84
C ALA A 127 10.33 11.43 -17.31
N LEU A 128 11.41 11.87 -17.99
CA LEU A 128 11.69 11.44 -19.37
C LEU A 128 11.98 9.94 -19.45
N LYS A 129 12.72 9.40 -18.47
CA LYS A 129 12.96 7.97 -18.38
C LYS A 129 11.65 7.22 -18.16
N VAL A 130 10.95 7.51 -17.07
CA VAL A 130 9.75 6.78 -16.64
C VAL A 130 8.65 6.84 -17.71
N TYR A 131 8.24 8.04 -18.12
CA TYR A 131 7.05 8.18 -18.95
C TYR A 131 7.31 8.14 -20.45
N HIS A 132 8.44 8.73 -20.91
CA HIS A 132 8.67 8.84 -22.34
C HIS A 132 9.48 7.68 -22.91
N ARG A 133 10.55 7.23 -22.25
CA ARG A 133 11.40 6.12 -22.73
C ARG A 133 10.83 4.75 -22.37
N ASP A 134 10.57 4.53 -21.06
CA ASP A 134 10.14 3.23 -20.55
C ASP A 134 8.63 3.00 -20.73
N ARG A 135 7.87 4.07 -20.96
CA ARG A 135 6.39 4.04 -21.11
C ARG A 135 5.66 3.51 -19.86
N ASP A 136 6.30 3.60 -18.70
CA ASP A 136 5.69 3.23 -17.44
C ASP A 136 4.69 4.27 -16.97
N TRP A 137 3.61 3.83 -16.29
CA TRP A 137 2.61 4.69 -15.67
C TRP A 137 1.91 5.67 -16.61
N THR A 138 1.88 5.40 -17.91
CA THR A 138 1.33 6.31 -18.94
C THR A 138 -0.20 6.31 -18.97
N TYR A 139 -0.86 5.43 -18.25
CA TYR A 139 -2.33 5.36 -18.17
C TYR A 139 -2.97 6.59 -17.51
N VAL A 140 -2.18 7.44 -16.85
CA VAL A 140 -2.65 8.73 -16.28
C VAL A 140 -2.76 9.83 -17.34
N PHE A 141 -2.28 9.59 -18.55
CA PHE A 141 -2.34 10.52 -19.67
C PHE A 141 -3.46 10.12 -20.63
N ASP A 142 -4.23 11.10 -21.07
CA ASP A 142 -5.20 10.90 -22.14
C ASP A 142 -4.44 10.88 -23.48
N LEU A 143 -4.00 9.69 -23.88
CA LEU A 143 -3.18 9.50 -25.08
C LEU A 143 -4.07 9.25 -26.31
N PRO A 144 -3.69 9.78 -27.48
CA PRO A 144 -4.42 9.55 -28.73
C PRO A 144 -4.41 8.06 -29.10
N ASP A 145 -5.42 7.59 -29.89
CA ASP A 145 -5.48 6.22 -30.37
C ASP A 145 -4.28 5.83 -31.25
N ASP A 146 -3.72 6.81 -31.95
CA ASP A 146 -2.53 6.67 -32.79
C ASP A 146 -1.26 6.59 -31.91
N ARG A 147 -0.70 5.38 -31.79
CA ARG A 147 0.49 5.11 -30.96
C ARG A 147 1.74 5.86 -31.40
N GLU A 148 1.85 6.24 -32.67
CA GLU A 148 3.01 7.01 -33.17
C GLU A 148 3.05 8.41 -32.53
N LYS A 149 1.90 8.96 -32.17
CA LYS A 149 1.76 10.26 -31.51
C LYS A 149 1.96 10.22 -29.99
N HIS A 150 2.05 9.04 -29.37
CA HIS A 150 2.20 8.93 -27.91
C HIS A 150 3.43 9.68 -27.39
N GLY A 151 4.57 9.61 -28.11
CA GLY A 151 5.79 10.30 -27.74
C GLY A 151 5.60 11.80 -27.54
N ASP A 152 5.06 12.45 -28.55
CA ASP A 152 4.84 13.91 -28.53
C ASP A 152 3.77 14.29 -27.50
N ALA A 153 2.69 13.50 -27.40
CA ALA A 153 1.66 13.73 -26.39
C ALA A 153 2.20 13.63 -24.95
N ILE A 154 3.02 12.63 -24.66
CA ILE A 154 3.66 12.49 -23.35
C ILE A 154 4.59 13.67 -23.07
N LEU A 155 5.41 14.10 -24.02
CA LEU A 155 6.27 15.26 -23.84
C LEU A 155 5.44 16.54 -23.53
N GLU A 156 4.26 16.69 -24.14
CA GLU A 156 3.38 17.81 -23.84
C GLU A 156 2.81 17.69 -22.40
N TYR A 157 2.40 16.51 -21.96
CA TYR A 157 2.02 16.29 -20.56
C TYR A 157 3.17 16.61 -19.59
N LEU A 158 4.40 16.25 -19.93
CA LEU A 158 5.56 16.58 -19.09
C LEU A 158 5.89 18.09 -19.08
N ARG A 159 5.48 18.85 -20.10
CA ARG A 159 5.62 20.33 -20.09
C ARG A 159 4.58 21.00 -19.20
N THR A 160 3.36 20.49 -19.19
CA THR A 160 2.19 21.21 -18.66
C THR A 160 1.69 20.71 -17.31
N THR A 161 2.00 19.45 -16.91
CA THR A 161 1.49 18.85 -15.68
C THR A 161 2.58 18.65 -14.61
N ASN A 162 2.17 18.28 -13.41
CA ASN A 162 3.09 17.92 -12.32
C ASN A 162 3.99 16.73 -12.66
N TYR A 163 3.57 15.83 -13.55
CA TYR A 163 4.34 14.64 -13.90
C TYR A 163 5.70 14.94 -14.53
N GLY A 164 5.90 16.12 -15.11
CA GLY A 164 7.19 16.55 -15.64
C GLY A 164 8.07 17.32 -14.65
N ARG A 165 7.55 17.69 -13.46
CA ARG A 165 8.30 18.46 -12.45
C ARG A 165 9.40 17.63 -11.81
N CYS A 166 10.45 18.32 -11.37
CA CYS A 166 11.53 17.73 -10.62
C CYS A 166 11.02 17.21 -9.25
N VAL A 167 11.32 15.96 -8.89
CA VAL A 167 10.88 15.38 -7.62
C VAL A 167 11.41 16.11 -6.38
N TYR A 168 12.47 16.86 -6.51
CA TYR A 168 13.05 17.66 -5.44
C TYR A 168 12.43 19.05 -5.30
N GLN A 169 11.57 19.45 -6.24
CA GLN A 169 10.96 20.78 -6.30
C GLN A 169 9.42 20.70 -6.37
N MET A 170 8.89 19.59 -5.89
CA MET A 170 7.45 19.45 -5.67
C MET A 170 7.06 20.03 -4.31
N ASP A 171 5.79 20.30 -4.16
CA ASP A 171 5.14 20.72 -2.92
C ASP A 171 4.52 19.53 -2.16
N ASN A 172 5.10 18.34 -2.37
CA ASN A 172 4.72 17.12 -1.65
C ASN A 172 5.15 17.19 -0.18
N ASP A 173 4.31 16.63 0.70
CA ASP A 173 4.55 16.52 2.13
C ASP A 173 4.45 15.08 2.66
N GLN A 174 4.26 14.11 1.78
CA GLN A 174 4.11 12.71 2.15
C GLN A 174 5.42 12.10 2.68
N PRO A 175 5.38 11.37 3.79
CA PRO A 175 6.53 10.58 4.23
C PRO A 175 6.99 9.60 3.14
N ASP A 176 8.30 9.54 2.89
CA ASP A 176 8.91 8.60 1.95
C ASP A 176 9.42 7.31 2.62
N HIS A 177 9.35 7.25 3.94
CA HIS A 177 9.54 6.07 4.77
C HIS A 177 8.63 6.17 6.00
N TYR A 178 8.15 5.03 6.48
CA TYR A 178 7.19 4.98 7.59
C TYR A 178 7.34 3.68 8.36
N VAL A 179 7.30 3.75 9.68
CA VAL A 179 7.25 2.58 10.56
C VAL A 179 6.16 2.78 11.61
N ALA A 180 5.46 1.70 11.95
CA ALA A 180 4.48 1.70 13.04
C ALA A 180 4.56 0.39 13.83
N ASN A 181 4.41 0.49 15.14
CA ASN A 181 4.20 -0.63 16.05
C ASN A 181 2.78 -0.57 16.58
N LEU A 182 2.08 -1.70 16.57
CA LEU A 182 0.68 -1.81 16.93
C LEU A 182 0.53 -2.87 18.03
N LEU A 183 -0.33 -2.59 19.00
CA LEU A 183 -0.73 -3.53 20.04
C LEU A 183 -2.22 -3.83 19.88
N PHE A 184 -2.54 -5.10 19.77
CA PHE A 184 -3.90 -5.64 19.66
C PHE A 184 -4.33 -6.31 20.97
N ASP A 185 -5.63 -6.65 21.04
CA ASP A 185 -6.13 -7.50 22.11
C ASP A 185 -5.35 -8.81 22.20
N LYS A 186 -5.42 -9.48 23.34
CA LYS A 186 -4.65 -10.69 23.64
C LYS A 186 -3.13 -10.52 23.58
N ASP A 187 -2.65 -9.28 23.74
CA ASP A 187 -1.23 -8.91 23.70
C ASP A 187 -0.53 -9.24 22.36
N ILE A 188 -1.30 -9.38 21.27
CA ILE A 188 -0.73 -9.59 19.94
C ILE A 188 -0.10 -8.28 19.46
N THR A 189 1.12 -8.37 18.95
CA THR A 189 1.83 -7.20 18.40
C THR A 189 1.97 -7.26 16.89
N ALA A 190 1.99 -6.09 16.24
CA ALA A 190 2.39 -6.01 14.85
C ALA A 190 3.40 -4.89 14.62
N SER A 191 4.32 -5.11 13.69
CA SER A 191 5.20 -4.09 13.14
C SER A 191 4.88 -3.89 11.67
N PHE A 192 4.75 -2.64 11.28
CA PHE A 192 4.52 -2.22 9.90
C PHE A 192 5.66 -1.32 9.44
N SER A 193 6.11 -1.49 8.21
CA SER A 193 7.00 -0.53 7.56
C SER A 193 6.61 -0.34 6.09
N MET A 194 6.76 0.89 5.63
CA MET A 194 6.54 1.32 4.24
C MET A 194 7.78 2.05 3.76
N GLU A 195 8.29 1.68 2.59
CA GLU A 195 9.52 2.23 2.04
C GLU A 195 9.37 2.63 0.57
N ALA A 196 9.73 3.88 0.27
CA ALA A 196 9.86 4.37 -1.09
C ALA A 196 11.09 3.81 -1.82
N PHE A 197 12.17 3.52 -1.08
CA PHE A 197 13.49 3.24 -1.64
C PHE A 197 13.73 1.75 -1.83
N THR A 198 12.81 1.09 -2.54
CA THR A 198 12.91 -0.31 -2.91
C THR A 198 12.95 -0.47 -4.43
N SER A 199 13.52 -1.56 -4.91
CA SER A 199 13.62 -1.92 -6.33
C SER A 199 12.56 -2.96 -6.74
N TYR A 200 11.61 -3.25 -5.87
CA TYR A 200 10.60 -4.28 -6.08
C TYR A 200 9.28 -3.90 -5.41
N HIS A 201 8.21 -4.48 -5.91
CA HIS A 201 6.86 -4.43 -5.36
C HIS A 201 6.50 -5.72 -4.62
N GLY A 202 5.33 -5.69 -4.01
CA GLY A 202 4.74 -6.85 -3.35
C GLY A 202 5.13 -6.93 -1.89
N ARG A 203 4.12 -6.96 -1.07
CA ARG A 203 4.24 -6.98 0.40
C ARG A 203 5.03 -8.18 0.88
N ARG A 204 5.74 -8.01 1.99
CA ARG A 204 6.40 -9.09 2.71
C ARG A 204 5.74 -9.22 4.07
N THR A 205 5.25 -10.42 4.38
CA THR A 205 4.56 -10.69 5.64
C THR A 205 5.24 -11.85 6.34
N ARG A 206 5.57 -11.63 7.61
CA ARG A 206 6.01 -12.69 8.53
C ARG A 206 4.98 -12.80 9.64
N VAL A 207 4.59 -14.02 9.93
CA VAL A 207 3.64 -14.34 11.00
C VAL A 207 4.32 -15.26 11.99
N MET A 208 4.36 -14.89 13.25
CA MET A 208 4.97 -15.66 14.33
C MET A 208 3.87 -16.21 15.22
N GLY A 209 3.79 -17.52 15.28
CA GLY A 209 2.91 -18.27 16.20
C GLY A 209 3.69 -19.00 17.28
N SER A 210 2.98 -19.56 18.25
CA SER A 210 3.60 -20.30 19.36
C SER A 210 4.21 -21.64 18.94
N HIS A 211 3.79 -22.22 17.80
CA HIS A 211 4.24 -23.54 17.33
C HIS A 211 4.82 -23.52 15.91
N GLY A 212 4.83 -22.37 15.24
CA GLY A 212 5.38 -22.24 13.89
C GLY A 212 5.45 -20.79 13.43
N ASP A 213 6.19 -20.51 12.37
CA ASP A 213 6.24 -19.22 11.72
C ASP A 213 5.91 -19.35 10.22
N ILE A 214 5.48 -18.23 9.64
CA ILE A 214 5.19 -18.11 8.21
C ILE A 214 5.98 -16.95 7.63
N VAL A 215 6.57 -17.18 6.44
CA VAL A 215 7.21 -16.13 5.61
C VAL A 215 6.52 -16.10 4.26
N GLY A 216 6.02 -14.92 3.84
CA GLY A 216 5.30 -14.79 2.59
C GLY A 216 5.55 -13.46 1.84
N ASP A 217 5.19 -13.44 0.53
CA ASP A 217 5.56 -12.39 -0.41
C ASP A 217 4.43 -11.98 -1.38
N MET A 218 3.18 -12.23 -1.04
CA MET A 218 1.96 -12.06 -1.86
C MET A 218 1.79 -13.09 -3.01
N ARG A 219 2.80 -13.90 -3.30
CA ARG A 219 2.72 -14.98 -4.32
C ARG A 219 2.77 -16.35 -3.68
N SER A 220 3.52 -16.47 -2.62
CA SER A 220 3.71 -17.69 -1.86
C SER A 220 3.90 -17.41 -0.39
N PHE A 221 3.66 -18.41 0.43
CA PHE A 221 4.15 -18.44 1.80
C PHE A 221 4.69 -19.82 2.15
N GLU A 222 5.64 -19.83 3.08
CA GLU A 222 6.21 -21.03 3.68
C GLU A 222 5.95 -21.00 5.18
N HIS A 223 5.36 -22.08 5.71
CA HIS A 223 5.23 -22.35 7.13
C HIS A 223 6.32 -23.31 7.57
N THR A 224 6.96 -23.05 8.71
CA THR A 224 7.87 -23.97 9.39
C THR A 224 7.26 -24.37 10.72
N ASP A 225 7.04 -25.67 10.93
CA ASP A 225 6.60 -26.25 12.21
C ASP A 225 7.79 -26.34 13.18
N PHE A 226 7.67 -25.79 14.38
CA PHE A 226 8.78 -25.74 15.34
C PHE A 226 9.07 -27.07 16.01
N LEU A 227 8.10 -27.98 16.09
CA LEU A 227 8.29 -29.30 16.70
C LEU A 227 9.06 -30.22 15.77
N THR A 228 8.70 -30.23 14.47
CA THR A 228 9.22 -31.21 13.50
C THR A 228 10.29 -30.60 12.59
N GLY A 229 10.32 -29.27 12.44
CA GLY A 229 11.13 -28.58 11.44
C GLY A 229 10.58 -28.74 10.00
N GLU A 230 9.42 -29.38 9.85
CA GLU A 230 8.80 -29.59 8.53
C GLU A 230 8.33 -28.26 7.93
N LYS A 231 8.51 -28.14 6.61
CA LYS A 231 8.11 -26.96 5.85
C LYS A 231 6.96 -27.27 4.92
N THR A 232 5.92 -26.46 5.01
CA THR A 232 4.76 -26.52 4.12
C THR A 232 4.72 -25.24 3.28
N GLN A 233 4.65 -25.39 1.95
CA GLN A 233 4.57 -24.26 1.03
C GLN A 233 3.20 -24.19 0.36
N TRP A 234 2.73 -22.97 0.21
CA TRP A 234 1.60 -22.62 -0.63
C TRP A 234 2.05 -21.56 -1.66
N SER A 235 1.56 -21.66 -2.89
CA SER A 235 1.90 -20.69 -3.94
C SER A 235 0.79 -20.55 -4.96
N MET A 236 0.72 -19.40 -5.60
CA MET A 236 -0.18 -19.11 -6.71
C MET A 236 0.48 -18.27 -7.77
N ASN A 237 0.01 -18.39 -9.01
CA ASN A 237 0.35 -17.47 -10.08
C ASN A 237 -0.81 -16.45 -10.22
N SER A 238 -0.55 -15.20 -9.89
CA SER A 238 -1.53 -14.12 -10.10
C SER A 238 -0.82 -12.78 -10.32
N ASP A 239 -1.49 -11.90 -11.08
CA ASP A 239 -1.04 -10.55 -11.38
C ASP A 239 -1.87 -9.49 -10.64
N GLY A 240 -1.41 -8.25 -10.62
CA GLY A 240 -2.07 -7.10 -10.01
C GLY A 240 -2.24 -7.24 -8.50
N HIS A 241 -3.44 -7.01 -7.98
CA HIS A 241 -3.80 -7.21 -6.58
C HIS A 241 -4.06 -8.69 -6.23
N GLY A 242 -3.36 -9.62 -6.89
CA GLY A 242 -3.51 -11.03 -6.63
C GLY A 242 -4.89 -11.60 -7.03
N GLY A 243 -5.59 -10.98 -7.96
CA GLY A 243 -6.94 -11.38 -8.40
C GLY A 243 -8.07 -10.91 -7.47
N GLY A 244 -7.77 -10.10 -6.45
CA GLY A 244 -8.76 -9.59 -5.48
C GLY A 244 -9.80 -8.68 -6.09
N ASP A 245 -9.46 -7.90 -7.13
CA ASP A 245 -10.36 -6.94 -7.79
C ASP A 245 -11.64 -7.62 -8.30
N TRP A 246 -11.50 -8.68 -9.07
CA TRP A 246 -12.63 -9.43 -9.63
C TRP A 246 -13.46 -10.14 -8.55
N ARG A 247 -12.82 -10.67 -7.53
CA ARG A 247 -13.51 -11.33 -6.42
C ARG A 247 -14.35 -10.34 -5.62
N LEU A 248 -13.79 -9.18 -5.30
CA LEU A 248 -14.52 -8.11 -4.60
C LEU A 248 -15.78 -7.71 -5.37
N VAL A 249 -15.64 -7.41 -6.67
CA VAL A 249 -16.81 -7.04 -7.50
C VAL A 249 -17.83 -8.17 -7.59
N THR A 250 -17.37 -9.41 -7.77
CA THR A 250 -18.25 -10.58 -7.84
C THR A 250 -19.02 -10.79 -6.55
N ASP A 251 -18.35 -10.71 -5.40
CA ASP A 251 -18.98 -10.92 -4.10
C ASP A 251 -19.91 -9.78 -3.74
N TRP A 252 -19.56 -8.53 -4.12
CA TRP A 252 -20.48 -7.40 -3.97
C TRP A 252 -21.74 -7.56 -4.84
N LEU A 253 -21.62 -7.97 -6.09
CA LEU A 253 -22.78 -8.23 -6.95
C LEU A 253 -23.66 -9.34 -6.40
N LYS A 254 -23.07 -10.44 -5.90
CA LYS A 254 -23.83 -11.51 -5.23
C LYS A 254 -24.55 -11.00 -4.00
N ALA A 255 -23.84 -10.26 -3.11
CA ALA A 255 -24.43 -9.70 -1.90
C ALA A 255 -25.63 -8.81 -2.21
N VAL A 256 -25.53 -7.96 -3.24
CA VAL A 256 -26.64 -7.10 -3.69
C VAL A 256 -27.78 -7.92 -4.27
N ALA A 257 -27.51 -8.89 -5.13
CA ALA A 257 -28.51 -9.73 -5.78
C ALA A 257 -29.29 -10.60 -4.79
N THR A 258 -28.61 -11.15 -3.77
CA THR A 258 -29.22 -12.00 -2.74
C THR A 258 -29.71 -11.21 -1.52
N ARG A 259 -29.38 -9.91 -1.42
CA ARG A 259 -29.59 -9.05 -0.25
C ARG A 259 -28.92 -9.58 1.02
N ASP A 260 -27.77 -10.22 0.85
CA ASP A 260 -27.00 -10.83 1.93
C ASP A 260 -25.63 -10.15 2.08
N ALA A 261 -25.50 -9.23 3.04
CA ALA A 261 -24.26 -8.53 3.33
C ALA A 261 -23.18 -9.43 3.96
N SER A 262 -23.52 -10.61 4.46
CA SER A 262 -22.56 -11.55 5.07
C SER A 262 -21.55 -12.12 4.08
N LEU A 263 -21.85 -12.02 2.78
CA LEU A 263 -20.94 -12.40 1.70
C LEU A 263 -19.74 -11.45 1.53
N LEU A 264 -19.76 -10.29 2.22
CA LEU A 264 -18.70 -9.29 2.12
C LEU A 264 -17.71 -9.40 3.28
N SER A 265 -16.43 -9.53 2.98
CA SER A 265 -15.37 -9.48 3.99
C SER A 265 -14.95 -8.06 4.38
N SER A 266 -15.26 -7.05 3.54
CA SER A 266 -14.90 -5.63 3.74
C SER A 266 -16.15 -4.76 4.00
N THR A 267 -16.82 -4.97 5.13
CA THR A 267 -17.96 -4.14 5.55
C THR A 267 -17.50 -2.74 5.98
N ILE A 268 -18.45 -1.79 6.08
CA ILE A 268 -18.16 -0.44 6.58
C ILE A 268 -17.55 -0.49 7.99
N GLU A 269 -18.15 -1.30 8.88
CA GLU A 269 -17.73 -1.41 10.27
C GLU A 269 -16.28 -1.86 10.39
N ALA A 270 -15.91 -2.93 9.69
CA ALA A 270 -14.53 -3.43 9.65
C ALA A 270 -13.56 -2.41 9.06
N SER A 271 -14.01 -1.66 8.03
CA SER A 271 -13.17 -0.64 7.38
C SER A 271 -12.99 0.60 8.25
N VAL A 272 -13.97 0.99 9.05
CA VAL A 272 -13.84 2.10 10.01
C VAL A 272 -12.74 1.80 11.01
N GLU A 273 -12.68 0.58 11.56
CA GLU A 273 -11.66 0.18 12.55
C GLU A 273 -10.24 0.28 11.95
N SER A 274 -10.02 -0.26 10.76
CA SER A 274 -8.70 -0.16 10.10
C SER A 274 -8.30 1.29 9.77
N HIS A 275 -9.26 2.16 9.44
CA HIS A 275 -9.00 3.59 9.25
C HIS A 275 -8.68 4.30 10.57
N LEU A 276 -9.32 3.95 11.68
CA LEU A 276 -8.98 4.48 13.00
C LEU A 276 -7.53 4.14 13.38
N MET A 277 -7.05 2.94 13.06
CA MET A 277 -5.65 2.57 13.21
C MET A 277 -4.72 3.50 12.40
N ALA A 278 -5.06 3.76 11.13
CA ALA A 278 -4.29 4.67 10.28
C ALA A 278 -4.30 6.11 10.79
N PHE A 279 -5.44 6.62 11.28
CA PHE A 279 -5.52 7.93 11.91
C PHE A 279 -4.70 8.01 13.20
N ALA A 280 -4.72 6.97 14.05
CA ALA A 280 -3.91 6.90 15.23
C ALA A 280 -2.41 6.89 14.88
N ALA A 281 -2.01 6.13 13.85
CA ALA A 281 -0.63 6.11 13.37
C ALA A 281 -0.17 7.50 12.90
N GLU A 282 -1.01 8.24 12.16
CA GLU A 282 -0.66 9.59 11.71
C GLU A 282 -0.59 10.58 12.88
N ARG A 283 -1.51 10.54 13.85
CA ARG A 283 -1.40 11.37 15.07
C ARG A 283 -0.12 11.06 15.83
N SER A 284 0.21 9.77 16.01
CA SER A 284 1.43 9.32 16.64
C SER A 284 2.68 9.87 15.95
N ARG A 285 2.75 9.74 14.62
CA ARG A 285 3.88 10.24 13.82
C ARG A 285 4.07 11.75 13.98
N LEU A 286 2.99 12.51 13.93
CA LEU A 286 3.03 13.98 14.05
C LEU A 286 3.33 14.44 15.47
N GLY A 287 2.78 13.76 16.49
CA GLY A 287 2.91 14.13 17.88
C GLY A 287 4.11 13.52 18.59
N GLY A 288 4.74 12.48 18.04
CA GLY A 288 5.80 11.71 18.71
C GLY A 288 5.30 10.95 19.95
N THR A 289 4.04 10.53 19.93
CA THR A 289 3.33 9.93 21.07
C THR A 289 2.89 8.49 20.75
N VAL A 290 2.50 7.74 21.78
CA VAL A 290 1.73 6.50 21.63
C VAL A 290 0.26 6.87 21.67
N GLU A 291 -0.49 6.50 20.61
CA GLU A 291 -1.89 6.85 20.46
C GLU A 291 -2.81 5.64 20.73
N ALA A 292 -3.95 5.90 21.34
CA ALA A 292 -5.05 4.95 21.39
C ALA A 292 -5.82 4.96 20.04
N VAL A 293 -6.33 3.77 19.66
CA VAL A 293 -7.16 3.59 18.45
C VAL A 293 -8.63 3.75 18.76
#